data_9c046f461f122352c9c8b19cb98f76a5
#
_entry.id   9c046f461f122352c9c8b19cb98f76a5
#
_cell.length_a   1.000
_cell.length_b   1.000
_cell.length_c   1.000
_cell.angle_alpha   90.00
_cell.angle_beta   90.00
_cell.angle_gamma   90.00
#
_symmetry.space_group_name_H-M   'P 1'
#
loop_
_entity.id
_entity.type
_entity.pdbx_description
1 polymer ?
#
loop_
_entity_poly.entity_id
_entity_poly.type
_entity_poly.pdbx_seq_one_letter_code
_entity_poly.pdbx_strand_id
1 'polypeptide(L)'
;MSCIGTAHAQDAAPAVPEAASADPRPFINWSDNSLTLLPYGWGFEVDPDEQSTFTYEHAHDSKIGDLFVFVDSITFHGSPDGVDESTWYAEISPRLSLGKTLGKDLSFTFSRHSLFEVKDMLIAATYERGEDADVAEAALVGFGFDLKVRESGPIGGLGQFRYLQLNVYGRSELTEGPRNGFHDVQVTLVAGRPFSVGRARFLADGYFDWVVGLGSEDWNYHLNPQVSVDVGNFWGAPDKLFAGVEIDLWWNKYQIRNSPVFDTNQSAVSLMFKYHL
;
A
#
# COMPACT_ATOMS: atom_id res chain seq x y z
N MET A 1 10.86 35.41 -70.93
CA MET A 1 9.42 35.85 -70.85
C MET A 1 8.95 35.42 -69.47
N SER A 2 8.90 36.37 -68.56
CA SER A 2 8.47 36.14 -67.17
C SER A 2 6.96 36.43 -67.09
N CYS A 3 6.20 35.54 -66.43
CA CYS A 3 4.86 35.85 -65.96
C CYS A 3 4.87 35.84 -64.44
N ILE A 4 4.63 37.01 -63.88
CA ILE A 4 4.50 37.29 -62.43
C ILE A 4 3.03 37.02 -62.07
N GLY A 5 2.76 36.06 -61.21
CA GLY A 5 1.46 35.79 -60.62
C GLY A 5 1.36 36.45 -59.25
N THR A 6 0.44 37.40 -59.10
CA THR A 6 0.09 38.08 -57.86
C THR A 6 -0.67 37.14 -56.92
N ALA A 7 -0.12 36.84 -55.73
CA ALA A 7 -0.81 36.16 -54.69
C ALA A 7 -1.75 37.13 -53.95
N HIS A 8 -3.04 36.78 -53.89
CA HIS A 8 -4.03 37.41 -53.01
C HIS A 8 -3.86 36.87 -51.60
N ALA A 9 -3.64 37.78 -50.66
CA ALA A 9 -3.72 37.49 -49.23
C ALA A 9 -5.22 37.28 -48.88
N GLN A 10 -5.56 36.07 -48.45
CA GLN A 10 -6.83 35.81 -47.80
C GLN A 10 -6.67 36.14 -46.31
N ASP A 11 -7.46 37.09 -45.83
CA ASP A 11 -7.62 37.39 -44.40
C ASP A 11 -8.12 36.15 -43.67
N ALA A 12 -7.27 35.60 -42.81
CA ALA A 12 -7.66 34.54 -41.89
C ALA A 12 -8.54 35.13 -40.79
N ALA A 13 -9.79 34.66 -40.71
CA ALA A 13 -10.65 34.97 -39.55
C ALA A 13 -9.99 34.55 -38.27
N PRO A 14 -10.17 35.29 -37.12
CA PRO A 14 -9.58 34.91 -35.85
C PRO A 14 -10.12 33.53 -35.43
N ALA A 15 -9.19 32.62 -35.10
CA ALA A 15 -9.51 31.30 -34.56
C ALA A 15 -10.31 31.46 -33.30
N VAL A 16 -11.54 30.96 -33.31
CA VAL A 16 -12.35 30.76 -32.08
C VAL A 16 -11.52 29.85 -31.15
N PRO A 17 -11.30 30.21 -29.88
CA PRO A 17 -10.58 29.31 -28.95
C PRO A 17 -11.39 28.01 -28.89
N GLU A 18 -10.74 26.93 -29.32
CA GLU A 18 -11.27 25.59 -29.21
C GLU A 18 -11.53 25.34 -27.72
N ALA A 19 -12.79 25.14 -27.34
CA ALA A 19 -13.16 24.79 -25.99
C ALA A 19 -12.34 23.57 -25.61
N ALA A 20 -11.60 23.68 -24.53
CA ALA A 20 -10.78 22.58 -24.01
C ALA A 20 -11.66 21.32 -23.97
N SER A 21 -11.40 20.38 -24.86
CA SER A 21 -12.16 19.13 -24.95
C SER A 21 -11.96 18.44 -23.59
N ALA A 22 -13.08 18.14 -22.90
CA ALA A 22 -13.04 17.36 -21.69
C ALA A 22 -12.26 16.07 -21.98
N ASP A 23 -11.26 15.76 -21.14
CA ASP A 23 -10.45 14.57 -21.31
C ASP A 23 -11.33 13.31 -21.34
N PRO A 24 -11.44 12.62 -22.47
CA PRO A 24 -12.36 11.51 -22.65
C PRO A 24 -11.93 10.25 -21.88
N ARG A 25 -10.77 10.26 -21.21
CA ARG A 25 -10.29 9.12 -20.43
C ARG A 25 -11.21 8.85 -19.25
N PRO A 26 -11.39 7.59 -18.85
CA PRO A 26 -12.20 7.23 -17.69
C PRO A 26 -11.62 7.86 -16.41
N PHE A 27 -12.46 8.02 -15.38
CA PHE A 27 -12.02 8.56 -14.07
C PHE A 27 -11.00 7.64 -13.40
N ILE A 28 -11.21 6.33 -13.47
CA ILE A 28 -10.28 5.29 -13.01
C ILE A 28 -9.28 5.02 -14.14
N ASN A 29 -7.99 5.21 -13.88
CA ASN A 29 -6.93 4.95 -14.84
C ASN A 29 -6.56 3.47 -14.88
N TRP A 30 -6.59 2.82 -13.72
CA TRP A 30 -6.21 1.43 -13.50
C TRP A 30 -6.89 0.91 -12.24
N SER A 31 -7.28 -0.37 -12.25
CA SER A 31 -7.79 -1.07 -11.07
C SER A 31 -7.37 -2.52 -11.08
N ASP A 32 -7.23 -3.10 -9.91
CA ASP A 32 -6.96 -4.50 -9.68
C ASP A 32 -7.79 -5.00 -8.50
N ASN A 33 -8.21 -6.26 -8.59
CA ASN A 33 -8.82 -6.98 -7.48
C ASN A 33 -8.09 -8.30 -7.33
N SER A 34 -7.75 -8.67 -6.12
CA SER A 34 -7.10 -9.94 -5.85
C SER A 34 -7.72 -10.69 -4.68
N LEU A 35 -7.55 -12.00 -4.72
CA LEU A 35 -7.88 -12.92 -3.65
C LEU A 35 -6.59 -13.58 -3.20
N THR A 36 -6.27 -13.45 -1.92
CA THR A 36 -5.11 -14.12 -1.32
C THR A 36 -5.60 -15.20 -0.36
N LEU A 37 -5.02 -16.36 -0.44
CA LEU A 37 -5.21 -17.45 0.48
C LEU A 37 -3.88 -17.77 1.17
N LEU A 38 -3.86 -17.65 2.48
CA LEU A 38 -2.81 -18.16 3.35
C LEU A 38 -3.35 -19.44 4.02
N PRO A 39 -3.20 -20.62 3.38
CA PRO A 39 -3.88 -21.83 3.84
C PRO A 39 -3.33 -22.34 5.16
N TYR A 40 -2.12 -21.95 5.50
CA TYR A 40 -1.47 -22.33 6.74
C TYR A 40 -0.36 -21.34 7.07
N GLY A 41 -0.41 -20.77 8.27
CA GLY A 41 0.60 -19.93 8.87
C GLY A 41 0.84 -20.36 10.32
N TRP A 42 2.04 -20.11 10.81
CA TRP A 42 2.45 -20.47 12.18
C TRP A 42 3.45 -19.44 12.74
N GLY A 43 3.59 -19.43 14.05
CA GLY A 43 4.46 -18.49 14.78
C GLY A 43 3.75 -17.20 15.15
N PHE A 44 2.41 -17.21 15.18
CA PHE A 44 1.64 -16.07 15.66
C PHE A 44 1.67 -15.98 17.17
N GLU A 45 1.76 -14.76 17.68
CA GLU A 45 1.78 -14.45 19.11
C GLU A 45 0.63 -13.49 19.46
N VAL A 46 0.14 -13.57 20.67
CA VAL A 46 -1.08 -12.89 21.15
C VAL A 46 -2.34 -13.62 20.68
N ASP A 47 -2.45 -13.84 19.38
CA ASP A 47 -3.47 -14.68 18.73
C ASP A 47 -3.02 -16.15 18.75
N PRO A 48 -3.92 -17.12 18.47
CA PRO A 48 -3.53 -18.52 18.33
C PRO A 48 -2.41 -18.74 17.31
N ASP A 49 -1.43 -19.57 17.65
CA ASP A 49 -0.17 -19.79 16.92
C ASP A 49 -0.36 -20.21 15.46
N GLU A 50 -1.39 -21.01 15.16
CA GLU A 50 -1.66 -21.50 13.81
C GLU A 50 -2.91 -20.87 13.24
N GLN A 51 -2.81 -20.31 12.00
CA GLN A 51 -3.90 -19.58 11.35
C GLN A 51 -3.99 -19.90 9.87
N SER A 52 -5.20 -19.71 9.32
CA SER A 52 -5.45 -19.57 7.89
C SER A 52 -6.11 -18.22 7.64
N THR A 53 -5.68 -17.52 6.60
CA THR A 53 -6.26 -16.23 6.25
C THR A 53 -6.75 -16.23 4.80
N PHE A 54 -7.91 -15.64 4.58
CA PHE A 54 -8.43 -15.32 3.26
C PHE A 54 -8.59 -13.81 3.16
N THR A 55 -7.87 -13.20 2.19
CA THR A 55 -7.89 -11.76 1.95
C THR A 55 -8.54 -11.43 0.61
N TYR A 56 -9.44 -10.46 0.59
CA TYR A 56 -9.83 -9.73 -0.61
C TYR A 56 -9.13 -8.38 -0.62
N GLU A 57 -8.51 -8.02 -1.75
CA GLU A 57 -7.89 -6.71 -1.94
C GLU A 57 -8.47 -6.01 -3.17
N HIS A 58 -8.64 -4.71 -3.07
CA HIS A 58 -8.93 -3.82 -4.18
C HIS A 58 -7.93 -2.66 -4.20
N ALA A 59 -7.34 -2.40 -5.35
CA ALA A 59 -6.52 -1.23 -5.58
C ALA A 59 -6.92 -0.52 -6.87
N HIS A 60 -6.93 0.81 -6.87
CA HIS A 60 -7.06 1.56 -8.11
C HIS A 60 -6.30 2.88 -8.08
N ASP A 61 -5.89 3.34 -9.26
CA ASP A 61 -5.43 4.70 -9.53
C ASP A 61 -6.48 5.47 -10.32
N SER A 62 -6.69 6.73 -9.95
CA SER A 62 -7.68 7.61 -10.53
C SER A 62 -7.10 8.95 -10.98
N LYS A 63 -7.93 9.81 -11.58
CA LYS A 63 -7.53 11.18 -11.97
C LYS A 63 -7.17 12.09 -10.79
N ILE A 64 -7.54 11.73 -9.56
CA ILE A 64 -7.31 12.58 -8.37
C ILE A 64 -6.45 11.92 -7.30
N GLY A 65 -6.14 10.63 -7.42
CA GLY A 65 -5.39 9.90 -6.40
C GLY A 65 -5.57 8.41 -6.54
N ASP A 66 -5.40 7.69 -5.46
CA ASP A 66 -5.54 6.24 -5.41
C ASP A 66 -6.33 5.77 -4.19
N LEU A 67 -6.75 4.52 -4.25
CA LEU A 67 -7.44 3.83 -3.16
C LEU A 67 -6.88 2.42 -3.03
N PHE A 68 -6.64 2.00 -1.80
CA PHE A 68 -6.41 0.63 -1.42
C PHE A 68 -7.44 0.20 -0.37
N VAL A 69 -7.96 -1.00 -0.51
CA VAL A 69 -8.91 -1.62 0.44
C VAL A 69 -8.54 -3.07 0.58
N PHE A 70 -8.55 -3.59 1.79
CA PHE A 70 -8.51 -5.02 1.99
C PHE A 70 -9.41 -5.47 3.14
N VAL A 71 -9.76 -6.74 3.11
CA VAL A 71 -10.53 -7.42 4.16
C VAL A 71 -9.92 -8.81 4.35
N ASP A 72 -9.50 -9.07 5.57
CA ASP A 72 -9.02 -10.37 6.02
C ASP A 72 -10.12 -11.11 6.77
N SER A 73 -10.25 -12.40 6.48
CA SER A 73 -10.99 -13.36 7.28
C SER A 73 -9.99 -14.39 7.80
N ILE A 74 -9.80 -14.42 9.11
CA ILE A 74 -8.78 -15.21 9.78
C ILE A 74 -9.47 -16.34 10.54
N THR A 75 -8.98 -17.57 10.35
CA THR A 75 -9.43 -18.74 11.07
C THR A 75 -8.29 -19.28 11.92
N PHE A 76 -8.51 -19.43 13.21
CA PHE A 76 -7.56 -19.94 14.17
C PHE A 76 -7.63 -21.46 14.26
N HIS A 77 -6.49 -22.13 14.33
CA HIS A 77 -6.39 -23.58 14.46
C HIS A 77 -5.94 -23.95 15.86
N GLY A 78 -6.67 -24.87 16.49
CA GLY A 78 -6.34 -25.34 17.84
C GLY A 78 -6.57 -24.32 18.94
N SER A 79 -7.51 -23.40 18.75
CA SER A 79 -7.90 -22.44 19.79
C SER A 79 -8.31 -23.15 21.08
N PRO A 80 -7.87 -22.69 22.26
CA PRO A 80 -8.37 -23.18 23.53
C PRO A 80 -9.88 -22.95 23.70
N ASP A 81 -10.55 -23.77 24.52
CA ASP A 81 -11.95 -23.57 24.85
C ASP A 81 -12.21 -22.15 25.35
N GLY A 82 -13.16 -21.45 24.73
CA GLY A 82 -13.55 -20.07 25.07
C GLY A 82 -12.77 -18.97 24.36
N VAL A 83 -11.90 -19.31 23.42
CA VAL A 83 -11.27 -18.39 22.47
C VAL A 83 -12.01 -18.48 21.14
N ASP A 84 -12.26 -17.37 20.48
CA ASP A 84 -12.92 -17.33 19.19
C ASP A 84 -12.13 -18.15 18.15
N GLU A 85 -12.86 -18.89 17.31
CA GLU A 85 -12.26 -19.71 16.25
C GLU A 85 -11.90 -18.90 14.99
N SER A 86 -12.37 -17.66 14.90
CA SER A 86 -12.14 -16.78 13.75
C SER A 86 -12.27 -15.32 14.14
N THR A 87 -11.71 -14.47 13.30
CA THR A 87 -11.86 -13.01 13.36
C THR A 87 -11.75 -12.41 11.96
N TRP A 88 -12.02 -11.12 11.84
CA TRP A 88 -11.78 -10.38 10.60
C TRP A 88 -11.15 -9.02 10.89
N TYR A 89 -10.42 -8.50 9.88
CA TYR A 89 -9.84 -7.16 9.90
C TYR A 89 -9.97 -6.52 8.52
N ALA A 90 -10.18 -5.22 8.46
CA ALA A 90 -10.33 -4.49 7.22
C ALA A 90 -9.71 -3.10 7.29
N GLU A 91 -9.20 -2.64 6.16
CA GLU A 91 -8.74 -1.27 5.95
C GLU A 91 -9.30 -0.67 4.67
N ILE A 92 -9.51 0.66 4.73
CA ILE A 92 -9.76 1.50 3.56
C ILE A 92 -8.80 2.70 3.60
N SER A 93 -7.96 2.81 2.58
CA SER A 93 -6.83 3.75 2.54
C SER A 93 -6.85 4.62 1.27
N PRO A 94 -7.69 5.68 1.23
CA PRO A 94 -7.70 6.65 0.14
C PRO A 94 -6.52 7.62 0.24
N ARG A 95 -5.91 7.97 -0.92
CA ARG A 95 -4.89 9.02 -1.01
C ARG A 95 -5.23 10.01 -2.13
N LEU A 96 -5.30 11.30 -1.80
CA LEU A 96 -5.55 12.40 -2.74
C LEU A 96 -4.23 12.98 -3.24
N SER A 97 -3.92 12.80 -4.52
CA SER A 97 -2.73 13.36 -5.17
C SER A 97 -2.86 14.88 -5.34
N LEU A 98 -1.92 15.62 -4.77
CA LEU A 98 -1.86 17.07 -4.94
C LEU A 98 -1.40 17.43 -6.35
N GLY A 99 -0.47 16.67 -6.93
CA GLY A 99 0.00 16.87 -8.30
C GLY A 99 -1.13 16.73 -9.32
N LYS A 100 -1.89 15.62 -9.27
CA LYS A 100 -3.03 15.38 -10.16
C LYS A 100 -4.13 16.44 -9.95
N THR A 101 -4.51 16.71 -8.69
CA THR A 101 -5.59 17.65 -8.36
C THR A 101 -5.28 19.07 -8.77
N LEU A 102 -4.04 19.52 -8.62
CA LEU A 102 -3.60 20.88 -8.97
C LEU A 102 -3.14 21.00 -10.44
N GLY A 103 -3.02 19.87 -11.16
CA GLY A 103 -2.46 19.83 -12.51
C GLY A 103 -1.00 20.31 -12.55
N LYS A 104 -0.20 20.01 -11.52
CA LYS A 104 1.18 20.46 -11.37
C LYS A 104 2.12 19.29 -11.11
N ASP A 105 3.32 19.37 -11.67
CA ASP A 105 4.41 18.50 -11.26
C ASP A 105 4.95 18.97 -9.89
N LEU A 106 4.79 18.13 -8.89
CA LEU A 106 5.27 18.34 -7.52
C LEU A 106 6.50 17.49 -7.20
N SER A 107 7.17 16.94 -8.22
CA SER A 107 8.37 16.12 -8.03
C SER A 107 9.54 16.97 -7.49
N PHE A 108 10.28 16.42 -6.55
CA PHE A 108 11.46 17.05 -5.99
C PHE A 108 12.43 16.04 -5.38
N THR A 109 13.64 16.55 -5.12
CA THR A 109 14.68 15.79 -4.43
C THR A 109 15.21 16.62 -3.26
N PHE A 110 15.21 16.07 -2.05
CA PHE A 110 15.69 16.80 -0.85
C PHE A 110 17.17 17.20 -0.95
N SER A 111 18.00 16.38 -1.59
CA SER A 111 19.44 16.58 -1.72
C SER A 111 20.00 15.84 -2.94
N ARG A 112 21.13 16.31 -3.46
CA ARG A 112 21.90 15.57 -4.48
C ARG A 112 22.36 14.18 -4.01
N HIS A 113 22.37 13.95 -2.70
CA HIS A 113 22.73 12.67 -2.08
C HIS A 113 21.51 11.82 -1.67
N SER A 114 20.28 12.31 -1.91
CA SER A 114 19.07 11.55 -1.58
C SER A 114 19.07 10.22 -2.34
N LEU A 115 18.66 9.14 -1.66
CA LEU A 115 18.46 7.84 -2.25
C LEU A 115 17.23 7.81 -3.15
N PHE A 116 16.24 8.65 -2.80
CA PHE A 116 14.92 8.72 -3.43
C PHE A 116 14.64 10.10 -3.98
N GLU A 117 13.79 10.13 -4.98
CA GLU A 117 13.10 11.29 -5.52
C GLU A 117 11.62 11.16 -5.15
N VAL A 118 11.02 12.24 -4.64
CA VAL A 118 9.58 12.34 -4.47
C VAL A 118 8.96 12.60 -5.82
N LYS A 119 8.02 11.76 -6.23
CA LYS A 119 7.28 11.91 -7.49
C LYS A 119 6.03 12.75 -7.32
N ASP A 120 5.35 12.58 -6.19
CA ASP A 120 4.13 13.30 -5.85
C ASP A 120 3.96 13.38 -4.33
N MET A 121 3.18 14.37 -3.90
CA MET A 121 2.72 14.55 -2.53
C MET A 121 1.21 14.33 -2.47
N LEU A 122 0.76 13.64 -1.43
CA LEU A 122 -0.63 13.24 -1.27
C LEU A 122 -1.15 13.62 0.13
N ILE A 123 -2.45 13.86 0.21
CA ILE A 123 -3.16 13.76 1.49
C ILE A 123 -3.59 12.30 1.61
N ALA A 124 -3.15 11.65 2.67
CA ALA A 124 -3.41 10.23 2.90
C ALA A 124 -4.34 10.06 4.12
N ALA A 125 -5.25 9.12 4.02
CA ALA A 125 -6.09 8.71 5.14
C ALA A 125 -6.22 7.18 5.15
N THR A 126 -6.46 6.62 6.33
CA THR A 126 -6.77 5.21 6.51
C THR A 126 -7.83 5.08 7.61
N TYR A 127 -8.78 4.19 7.41
CA TYR A 127 -9.69 3.72 8.44
C TYR A 127 -9.48 2.21 8.60
N GLU A 128 -9.22 1.82 9.82
CA GLU A 128 -8.96 0.44 10.24
C GLU A 128 -10.12 -0.06 11.10
N ARG A 129 -10.52 -1.32 10.91
CA ARG A 129 -11.58 -1.94 11.69
C ARG A 129 -11.35 -3.45 11.81
N GLY A 130 -11.28 -3.92 13.05
CA GLY A 130 -11.39 -5.34 13.40
C GLY A 130 -12.81 -5.75 13.82
N GLU A 131 -13.02 -7.04 14.03
CA GLU A 131 -14.28 -7.59 14.54
C GLU A 131 -14.63 -7.01 15.92
N ASP A 132 -13.65 -6.98 16.81
CA ASP A 132 -13.76 -6.32 18.10
C ASP A 132 -13.31 -4.86 17.97
N ALA A 133 -14.31 -3.96 17.91
CA ALA A 133 -14.07 -2.53 17.84
C ALA A 133 -13.33 -1.97 19.07
N ASP A 134 -13.45 -2.63 20.21
CA ASP A 134 -12.78 -2.20 21.44
C ASP A 134 -11.28 -2.52 21.40
N VAL A 135 -10.85 -3.37 20.44
CA VAL A 135 -9.46 -3.77 20.27
C VAL A 135 -8.81 -3.15 19.03
N ALA A 136 -9.55 -3.09 17.91
CA ALA A 136 -9.00 -2.66 16.63
C ALA A 136 -9.98 -1.76 15.87
N GLU A 137 -9.98 -0.47 16.19
CA GLU A 137 -10.62 0.57 15.39
C GLU A 137 -9.78 1.85 15.44
N ALA A 138 -9.35 2.34 14.27
CA ALA A 138 -8.55 3.56 14.19
C ALA A 138 -8.84 4.37 12.93
N ALA A 139 -8.61 5.68 13.04
CA ALA A 139 -8.61 6.61 11.92
C ALA A 139 -7.26 7.33 11.85
N LEU A 140 -6.69 7.32 10.66
CA LEU A 140 -5.40 7.92 10.36
C LEU A 140 -5.57 8.99 9.29
N VAL A 141 -4.94 10.16 9.48
CA VAL A 141 -4.91 11.22 8.48
C VAL A 141 -3.51 11.86 8.47
N GLY A 142 -2.99 12.11 7.27
CA GLY A 142 -1.66 12.68 7.15
C GLY A 142 -1.23 12.97 5.73
N PHE A 143 0.08 12.85 5.50
CA PHE A 143 0.71 13.11 4.21
C PHE A 143 1.33 11.84 3.64
N GLY A 144 1.13 11.62 2.35
CA GLY A 144 1.75 10.57 1.57
C GLY A 144 2.77 11.11 0.59
N PHE A 145 3.74 10.28 0.23
CA PHE A 145 4.76 10.56 -0.77
C PHE A 145 4.91 9.34 -1.67
N ASP A 146 4.71 9.52 -2.96
CA ASP A 146 5.13 8.54 -3.93
C ASP A 146 6.60 8.74 -4.24
N LEU A 147 7.37 7.68 -4.11
CA LEU A 147 8.83 7.72 -4.21
C LEU A 147 9.31 6.97 -5.45
N LYS A 148 10.52 7.33 -5.87
CA LYS A 148 11.28 6.63 -6.92
C LYS A 148 12.73 6.52 -6.47
N VAL A 149 13.33 5.35 -6.71
CA VAL A 149 14.79 5.16 -6.50
C VAL A 149 15.54 5.97 -7.53
N ARG A 150 16.53 6.74 -7.08
CA ARG A 150 17.42 7.46 -7.99
C ARG A 150 18.43 6.52 -8.63
N GLU A 151 18.40 6.42 -9.96
CA GLU A 151 19.30 5.55 -10.73
C GLU A 151 20.78 5.88 -10.51
N SER A 152 21.10 7.16 -10.36
CA SER A 152 22.46 7.65 -10.07
C SER A 152 22.89 7.54 -8.62
N GLY A 153 22.01 7.04 -7.73
CA GLY A 153 22.28 6.89 -6.31
C GLY A 153 22.95 5.57 -5.95
N PRO A 154 23.42 5.40 -4.71
CA PRO A 154 24.11 4.19 -4.25
C PRO A 154 23.24 2.94 -4.30
N ILE A 155 21.93 3.08 -4.30
CA ILE A 155 20.95 1.98 -4.42
C ILE A 155 20.29 1.91 -5.80
N GLY A 156 20.75 2.69 -6.78
CA GLY A 156 20.20 2.71 -8.16
C GLY A 156 20.22 1.34 -8.83
N GLY A 157 21.20 0.48 -8.49
CA GLY A 157 21.27 -0.90 -8.95
C GLY A 157 20.13 -1.81 -8.50
N LEU A 158 19.31 -1.40 -7.53
CA LEU A 158 18.09 -2.12 -7.15
C LEU A 158 17.02 -2.07 -8.26
N GLY A 159 17.12 -1.12 -9.19
CA GLY A 159 16.13 -0.90 -10.25
C GLY A 159 14.87 -0.19 -9.72
N GLN A 160 13.83 -0.16 -10.56
CA GLN A 160 12.59 0.53 -10.23
C GLN A 160 11.62 -0.38 -9.47
N PHE A 161 10.94 0.22 -8.51
CA PHE A 161 9.81 -0.39 -7.82
C PHE A 161 8.53 -0.20 -8.65
N ARG A 162 7.60 -1.13 -8.58
CA ARG A 162 6.26 -0.99 -9.12
C ARG A 162 5.52 0.13 -8.37
N TYR A 163 5.66 0.13 -7.04
CA TYR A 163 5.24 1.18 -6.12
C TYR A 163 6.24 1.29 -4.97
N LEU A 164 6.43 2.50 -4.50
CA LEU A 164 7.22 2.81 -3.31
C LEU A 164 6.59 4.05 -2.68
N GLN A 165 5.98 3.87 -1.52
CA GLN A 165 5.12 4.85 -0.89
C GLN A 165 5.54 5.04 0.56
N LEU A 166 5.63 6.28 0.99
CA LEU A 166 5.85 6.65 2.38
C LEU A 166 4.67 7.51 2.84
N ASN A 167 4.00 7.08 3.90
CA ASN A 167 2.93 7.86 4.51
C ASN A 167 3.29 8.18 5.96
N VAL A 168 2.92 9.37 6.42
CA VAL A 168 3.10 9.82 7.80
C VAL A 168 1.76 10.33 8.29
N TYR A 169 1.22 9.66 9.29
CA TYR A 169 -0.12 9.89 9.80
C TYR A 169 -0.12 10.37 11.25
N GLY A 170 -1.09 11.21 11.58
CA GLY A 170 -1.64 11.25 12.92
C GLY A 170 -2.64 10.11 13.05
N ARG A 171 -2.49 9.27 14.07
CA ARG A 171 -3.33 8.11 14.34
C ARG A 171 -4.21 8.38 15.55
N SER A 172 -5.50 8.14 15.40
CA SER A 172 -6.50 8.25 16.46
C SER A 172 -7.16 6.89 16.66
N GLU A 173 -6.98 6.32 17.84
CA GLU A 173 -7.76 5.15 18.25
C GLU A 173 -9.21 5.58 18.47
N LEU A 174 -10.15 4.79 17.96
CA LEU A 174 -11.60 5.03 18.09
C LEU A 174 -12.24 4.03 19.06
N THR A 175 -11.42 3.15 19.66
CA THR A 175 -11.82 2.17 20.67
C THR A 175 -12.37 2.82 21.94
N GLU A 176 -13.21 2.12 22.70
CA GLU A 176 -13.64 2.61 23.99
C GLU A 176 -12.51 2.53 25.04
N GLY A 177 -12.46 3.49 25.96
CA GLY A 177 -11.55 3.47 27.11
C GLY A 177 -10.35 4.42 26.99
N PRO A 178 -9.25 4.17 27.75
CA PRO A 178 -8.13 5.11 27.89
C PRO A 178 -7.32 5.36 26.62
N ARG A 179 -7.40 4.45 25.66
CA ARG A 179 -6.69 4.56 24.36
C ARG A 179 -7.45 5.37 23.32
N ASN A 180 -8.70 5.75 23.59
CA ASN A 180 -9.49 6.56 22.67
C ASN A 180 -8.87 7.94 22.45
N GLY A 181 -8.75 8.34 21.20
CA GLY A 181 -8.28 9.65 20.79
C GLY A 181 -6.95 9.64 20.05
N PHE A 182 -6.43 10.85 19.81
CA PHE A 182 -5.18 11.05 19.10
C PHE A 182 -3.98 10.91 20.06
N HIS A 183 -3.28 9.81 19.97
CA HIS A 183 -2.14 9.50 20.85
C HIS A 183 -0.89 9.08 20.08
N ASP A 184 -0.99 8.84 18.76
CA ASP A 184 0.09 8.24 18.01
C ASP A 184 0.41 8.98 16.71
N VAL A 185 1.65 8.81 16.28
CA VAL A 185 2.08 9.08 14.90
C VAL A 185 2.46 7.74 14.29
N GLN A 186 1.96 7.47 13.09
CA GLN A 186 2.31 6.27 12.33
C GLN A 186 3.08 6.64 11.08
N VAL A 187 4.17 5.91 10.83
CA VAL A 187 4.93 5.96 9.59
C VAL A 187 4.77 4.63 8.87
N THR A 188 4.19 4.67 7.67
CA THR A 188 3.94 3.49 6.83
C THR A 188 4.80 3.58 5.57
N LEU A 189 5.61 2.55 5.32
CA LEU A 189 6.34 2.35 4.08
C LEU A 189 5.73 1.16 3.35
N VAL A 190 5.28 1.36 2.11
CA VAL A 190 4.75 0.29 1.25
C VAL A 190 5.62 0.18 0.01
N ALA A 191 6.04 -1.02 -0.34
CA ALA A 191 6.92 -1.24 -1.48
C ALA A 191 6.56 -2.52 -2.23
N GLY A 192 6.69 -2.48 -3.56
CA GLY A 192 6.55 -3.65 -4.42
C GLY A 192 7.58 -3.61 -5.54
N ARG A 193 8.43 -4.64 -5.60
CA ARG A 193 9.51 -4.74 -6.57
C ARG A 193 9.46 -6.04 -7.35
N PRO A 194 9.14 -5.99 -8.65
CA PRO A 194 9.26 -7.15 -9.52
C PRO A 194 10.74 -7.43 -9.84
N PHE A 195 11.08 -8.70 -9.94
CA PHE A 195 12.40 -9.15 -10.42
C PHE A 195 12.29 -10.49 -11.13
N SER A 196 13.36 -10.90 -11.84
CA SER A 196 13.36 -12.17 -12.55
C SER A 196 14.65 -12.96 -12.28
N VAL A 197 14.51 -14.28 -12.18
CA VAL A 197 15.63 -15.22 -12.11
C VAL A 197 15.42 -16.24 -13.22
N GLY A 198 16.24 -16.15 -14.25
CA GLY A 198 16.05 -16.95 -15.47
C GLY A 198 14.69 -16.65 -16.12
N ARG A 199 13.82 -17.65 -16.21
CA ARG A 199 12.47 -17.53 -16.79
C ARG A 199 11.38 -17.27 -15.73
N ALA A 200 11.71 -17.39 -14.46
CA ALA A 200 10.78 -17.16 -13.37
C ALA A 200 10.70 -15.67 -13.07
N ARG A 201 9.47 -15.17 -12.97
CA ARG A 201 9.14 -13.80 -12.54
C ARG A 201 8.73 -13.84 -11.09
N PHE A 202 9.25 -12.93 -10.31
CA PHE A 202 8.98 -12.80 -8.88
C PHE A 202 8.46 -11.39 -8.56
N LEU A 203 7.72 -11.31 -7.48
CA LEU A 203 7.38 -10.06 -6.80
C LEU A 203 7.84 -10.16 -5.34
N ALA A 204 8.63 -9.19 -4.90
CA ALA A 204 8.90 -8.94 -3.50
C ALA A 204 8.15 -7.66 -3.12
N ASP A 205 7.19 -7.78 -2.22
CA ASP A 205 6.36 -6.66 -1.78
C ASP A 205 6.04 -6.75 -0.29
N GLY A 206 5.30 -5.78 0.19
CA GLY A 206 4.88 -5.70 1.58
C GLY A 206 4.93 -4.30 2.13
N TYR A 207 4.77 -4.21 3.45
CA TYR A 207 4.75 -2.94 4.16
C TYR A 207 5.53 -3.01 5.47
N PHE A 208 5.83 -1.83 5.99
CA PHE A 208 6.40 -1.60 7.31
C PHE A 208 5.66 -0.45 7.96
N ASP A 209 5.11 -0.71 9.14
CA ASP A 209 4.49 0.28 10.00
C ASP A 209 5.32 0.51 11.25
N TRP A 210 5.50 1.77 11.56
CA TRP A 210 6.06 2.22 12.82
C TRP A 210 5.06 3.15 13.51
N VAL A 211 4.48 2.67 14.59
CA VAL A 211 3.63 3.50 15.47
C VAL A 211 4.50 4.04 16.60
N VAL A 212 4.50 5.35 16.74
CA VAL A 212 5.22 6.08 17.78
C VAL A 212 4.20 6.60 18.78
N GLY A 213 4.22 6.06 20.00
CA GLY A 213 3.38 6.55 21.08
C GLY A 213 3.73 7.97 21.49
N LEU A 214 2.75 8.85 21.59
CA LEU A 214 2.89 10.21 22.08
C LEU A 214 2.34 10.27 23.52
N GLY A 215 3.19 10.12 24.49
CA GLY A 215 2.76 10.18 25.90
C GLY A 215 3.10 8.91 26.68
N SER A 216 2.09 8.22 27.21
CA SER A 216 2.29 6.99 28.00
C SER A 216 2.29 5.72 27.17
N GLU A 217 1.91 5.82 25.89
CA GLU A 217 1.83 4.67 25.00
C GLU A 217 3.22 4.24 24.52
N ASP A 218 3.42 2.93 24.36
CA ASP A 218 4.64 2.39 23.79
C ASP A 218 4.61 2.46 22.25
N TRP A 219 5.77 2.27 21.64
CA TRP A 219 5.89 2.12 20.19
C TRP A 219 5.66 0.68 19.76
N ASN A 220 5.27 0.47 18.50
CA ASN A 220 5.35 -0.84 17.87
C ASN A 220 5.98 -0.75 16.48
N TYR A 221 6.48 -1.89 15.99
CA TYR A 221 6.81 -2.13 14.59
C TYR A 221 6.01 -3.30 14.08
N HIS A 222 5.50 -3.17 12.87
CA HIS A 222 4.93 -4.25 12.09
C HIS A 222 5.59 -4.28 10.71
N LEU A 223 6.21 -5.38 10.36
CA LEU A 223 6.83 -5.60 9.05
C LEU A 223 6.24 -6.86 8.43
N ASN A 224 5.60 -6.73 7.27
CA ASN A 224 4.94 -7.83 6.55
C ASN A 224 5.51 -7.96 5.13
N PRO A 225 6.70 -8.55 4.93
CA PRO A 225 7.24 -8.82 3.62
C PRO A 225 6.66 -10.09 3.01
N GLN A 226 6.38 -10.02 1.71
CA GLN A 226 5.95 -11.13 0.88
C GLN A 226 6.96 -11.37 -0.24
N VAL A 227 7.19 -12.63 -0.60
CA VAL A 227 7.94 -13.01 -1.79
C VAL A 227 7.18 -14.09 -2.53
N SER A 228 6.84 -13.82 -3.77
CA SER A 228 6.04 -14.72 -4.59
C SER A 228 6.59 -14.88 -6.00
N VAL A 229 6.33 -16.03 -6.61
CA VAL A 229 6.61 -16.34 -8.01
C VAL A 229 5.32 -16.30 -8.81
N ASP A 230 5.35 -15.65 -9.97
CA ASP A 230 4.26 -15.65 -10.96
C ASP A 230 4.14 -17.03 -11.60
N VAL A 231 3.32 -17.88 -10.98
CA VAL A 231 3.08 -19.26 -11.45
C VAL A 231 2.32 -19.25 -12.77
N GLY A 232 1.39 -18.29 -12.92
CA GLY A 232 0.61 -18.11 -14.16
C GLY A 232 1.49 -17.87 -15.39
N ASN A 233 2.66 -17.27 -15.23
CA ASN A 233 3.60 -17.04 -16.31
C ASN A 233 4.08 -18.33 -16.98
N PHE A 234 4.13 -19.47 -16.27
CA PHE A 234 4.63 -20.74 -16.82
C PHE A 234 3.65 -21.39 -17.80
N TRP A 235 2.38 -21.01 -17.78
CA TRP A 235 1.35 -21.51 -18.69
C TRP A 235 0.63 -20.43 -19.52
N GLY A 236 1.28 -19.25 -19.65
CA GLY A 236 0.81 -18.21 -20.57
C GLY A 236 -0.25 -17.27 -20.01
N ALA A 237 -0.45 -17.25 -18.69
CA ALA A 237 -1.32 -16.31 -17.97
C ALA A 237 -0.50 -15.47 -16.95
N PRO A 238 0.45 -14.64 -17.41
CA PRO A 238 1.30 -13.86 -16.53
C PRO A 238 0.48 -12.87 -15.69
N ASP A 239 0.98 -12.58 -14.50
CA ASP A 239 0.41 -11.65 -13.53
C ASP A 239 -1.01 -12.07 -13.01
N LYS A 240 -1.40 -13.36 -13.16
CA LYS A 240 -2.71 -13.87 -12.71
C LYS A 240 -2.64 -14.69 -11.45
N LEU A 241 -1.67 -15.58 -11.32
CA LEU A 241 -1.54 -16.44 -10.16
C LEU A 241 -0.12 -16.41 -9.61
N PHE A 242 -0.01 -16.04 -8.36
CA PHE A 242 1.23 -16.04 -7.61
C PHE A 242 1.19 -17.10 -6.52
N ALA A 243 2.34 -17.71 -6.23
CA ALA A 243 2.56 -18.57 -5.08
C ALA A 243 3.83 -18.15 -4.35
N GLY A 244 3.82 -18.14 -3.04
CA GLY A 244 4.92 -17.62 -2.26
C GLY A 244 4.79 -17.82 -0.77
N VAL A 245 5.43 -16.93 -0.05
CA VAL A 245 5.39 -16.87 1.40
C VAL A 245 5.15 -15.43 1.85
N GLU A 246 4.44 -15.30 2.93
CA GLU A 246 4.29 -14.08 3.71
C GLU A 246 4.98 -14.26 5.04
N ILE A 247 5.65 -13.23 5.53
CA ILE A 247 6.30 -13.19 6.83
C ILE A 247 5.66 -12.05 7.61
N ASP A 248 5.23 -12.31 8.83
CA ASP A 248 4.58 -11.34 9.70
C ASP A 248 5.44 -11.15 10.96
N LEU A 249 6.04 -9.98 11.06
CA LEU A 249 6.98 -9.64 12.13
C LEU A 249 6.46 -8.47 12.95
N TRP A 250 6.30 -8.68 14.24
CA TRP A 250 5.93 -7.63 15.18
C TRP A 250 6.94 -7.46 16.29
N TRP A 251 7.09 -6.23 16.73
CA TRP A 251 7.74 -5.86 18.00
C TRP A 251 6.76 -5.00 18.79
N ASN A 252 6.50 -5.40 20.03
CA ASN A 252 5.48 -4.82 20.90
C ASN A 252 4.10 -4.77 20.23
N LYS A 253 3.61 -5.92 19.73
CA LYS A 253 2.31 -6.04 19.04
C LYS A 253 1.22 -5.36 19.86
N TYR A 254 0.36 -4.56 19.20
CA TYR A 254 -0.66 -3.72 19.83
C TYR A 254 -0.11 -2.71 20.87
N GLN A 255 1.15 -2.25 20.71
CA GLN A 255 1.83 -1.36 21.67
C GLN A 255 1.95 -1.94 23.10
N ILE A 256 1.84 -3.25 23.23
CA ILE A 256 2.00 -3.95 24.50
C ILE A 256 3.47 -4.31 24.67
N ARG A 257 4.10 -3.81 25.72
CA ARG A 257 5.49 -4.06 26.02
C ARG A 257 5.65 -4.90 27.30
N ASN A 258 6.52 -5.91 27.23
CA ASN A 258 6.87 -6.73 28.39
C ASN A 258 5.66 -7.34 29.11
N SER A 259 4.70 -7.90 28.36
CA SER A 259 3.58 -8.62 28.96
C SER A 259 4.12 -9.81 29.79
N PRO A 260 3.65 -10.02 31.02
CA PRO A 260 4.01 -11.19 31.80
C PRO A 260 3.21 -12.45 31.41
N VAL A 261 2.27 -12.34 30.49
CA VAL A 261 1.27 -13.39 30.15
C VAL A 261 1.55 -14.02 28.80
N PHE A 262 2.02 -13.22 27.82
CA PHE A 262 2.26 -13.65 26.44
C PHE A 262 3.43 -12.87 25.83
N ASP A 263 4.05 -13.42 24.78
CA ASP A 263 5.03 -12.69 23.98
C ASP A 263 4.30 -11.71 23.05
N THR A 264 4.83 -10.52 22.92
CA THR A 264 4.34 -9.45 22.04
C THR A 264 5.28 -9.20 20.86
N ASN A 265 6.33 -9.98 20.74
CA ASN A 265 7.19 -10.01 19.57
C ASN A 265 6.86 -11.26 18.75
N GLN A 266 6.39 -11.08 17.56
CA GLN A 266 5.92 -12.14 16.66
C GLN A 266 6.89 -12.34 15.51
N SER A 267 7.02 -13.58 15.09
CA SER A 267 7.76 -13.96 13.88
C SER A 267 7.03 -15.12 13.22
N ALA A 268 5.94 -14.79 12.53
CA ALA A 268 5.10 -15.76 11.85
C ALA A 268 5.46 -15.88 10.37
N VAL A 269 5.17 -17.03 9.78
CA VAL A 269 5.33 -17.28 8.36
C VAL A 269 4.11 -18.05 7.83
N SER A 270 3.62 -17.67 6.65
CA SER A 270 2.48 -18.29 5.98
C SER A 270 2.81 -18.69 4.55
N LEU A 271 2.28 -19.82 4.10
CA LEU A 271 2.22 -20.13 2.68
C LEU A 271 1.20 -19.17 2.02
N MET A 272 1.48 -18.73 0.80
CA MET A 272 0.65 -17.74 0.12
C MET A 272 0.30 -18.16 -1.31
N PHE A 273 -0.97 -18.01 -1.67
CA PHE A 273 -1.47 -18.05 -3.05
C PHE A 273 -2.30 -16.80 -3.30
N LYS A 274 -1.93 -15.99 -4.30
CA LYS A 274 -2.65 -14.77 -4.68
C LYS A 274 -3.14 -14.87 -6.12
N TYR A 275 -4.41 -14.62 -6.35
CA TYR A 275 -5.03 -14.61 -7.68
C TYR A 275 -5.61 -13.23 -8.00
N HIS A 276 -5.19 -12.65 -9.14
CA HIS A 276 -5.69 -11.39 -9.67
C HIS A 276 -6.87 -11.63 -10.63
N LEU A 277 -8.01 -10.99 -10.37
CA LEU A 277 -9.29 -11.16 -11.08
C LEU A 277 -9.31 -10.56 -12.49
#